data_f975ebe9875ea634f13a26a2782300da
#
_entry.id   f975ebe9875ea634f13a26a2782300da
#
_cell.length_a   1.000
_cell.length_b   1.000
_cell.length_c   1.000
_cell.angle_alpha   90.00
_cell.angle_beta   90.00
_cell.angle_gamma   90.00
#
_symmetry.space_group_name_H-M   'P 1'
#
loop_
_entity.id
_entity.type
_entity.pdbx_description
1 polymer ?
#
loop_
_entity_poly.entity_id
_entity_poly.type
_entity_poly.pdbx_seq_one_letter_code
_entity_poly.pdbx_strand_id
1 'polypeptide(L)'
;GWAMAGNTPFPYFKQSEHRGGQQDHLVVSWPNGIKARGEVRSQYHHISDIAPTIMKAVGIERPDEYHGVKQQPFTGVPMNYSFDDADAPNAKKRQYYEMFGNRAIWEDGWKAVTIHANRMPWDINKRAPFEEDDWELYHVAEDFSESTDLAEEYPEKLEELKKVFEEEAWANQVYPMYDDMLARLNAVNYVLFGDQKEFTYYAPGAIRIAEKASAPVKGRSHTIETTIDLKGDEEGVIVACGGMTGGYTMYIKGGKLHFDYNFLDGVHHHLVSDKLPTGVTDLKFNFILDRSNIDGTLKPWAGDGELYVNGEKVDEGYFDVMHISTYSLAETFDVGMDTGTQVDPDYAGDVFAFTGELDRVTITLTD
;
A
#
# COMPACT_ATOMS: atom_id res chain seq x y z
N GLY A 1 14.04 -2.55 14.52
CA GLY A 1 14.33 -3.25 15.78
C GLY A 1 13.09 -3.86 16.41
N TRP A 2 12.03 -3.10 16.68
CA TRP A 2 10.83 -3.60 17.35
C TRP A 2 10.06 -4.66 16.55
N ALA A 3 10.03 -4.56 15.22
CA ALA A 3 9.40 -5.57 14.37
C ALA A 3 10.11 -6.93 14.49
N MET A 4 11.44 -6.92 14.53
CA MET A 4 12.23 -8.14 14.78
C MET A 4 11.97 -8.71 16.19
N ALA A 5 12.00 -7.85 17.20
CA ALA A 5 11.75 -8.29 18.59
C ALA A 5 10.33 -8.85 18.77
N GLY A 6 9.33 -8.27 18.12
CA GLY A 6 7.95 -8.74 18.18
C GLY A 6 7.69 -10.07 17.46
N ASN A 7 8.57 -10.49 16.56
CA ASN A 7 8.42 -11.74 15.80
C ASN A 7 9.18 -12.92 16.40
N THR A 8 9.94 -12.71 17.47
CA THR A 8 10.68 -13.83 18.11
C THR A 8 9.75 -14.98 18.48
N PRO A 9 10.15 -16.25 18.25
CA PRO A 9 11.51 -16.72 17.89
C PRO A 9 11.81 -16.75 16.39
N PHE A 10 10.95 -16.21 15.54
CA PHE A 10 11.11 -16.29 14.09
C PHE A 10 12.11 -15.24 13.57
N PRO A 11 12.93 -15.56 12.55
CA PRO A 11 13.82 -14.62 11.91
C PRO A 11 13.03 -13.63 11.05
N TYR A 12 13.50 -12.39 10.98
CA TYR A 12 12.97 -11.31 10.15
C TYR A 12 11.53 -10.89 10.45
N PHE A 13 10.88 -10.25 9.47
CA PHE A 13 9.51 -9.72 9.48
C PHE A 13 9.04 -9.52 8.04
N LYS A 14 7.89 -8.85 7.82
CA LYS A 14 7.28 -8.66 6.50
C LYS A 14 8.32 -8.36 5.39
N GLN A 15 8.05 -8.82 4.18
CA GLN A 15 8.88 -8.80 2.98
C GLN A 15 9.98 -9.86 2.94
N SER A 16 10.28 -10.54 4.05
CA SER A 16 11.13 -11.73 4.02
C SER A 16 10.25 -12.96 3.91
N GLU A 17 10.70 -13.95 3.14
CA GLU A 17 10.02 -15.23 3.04
C GLU A 17 10.47 -16.23 4.09
N HIS A 18 11.23 -15.77 5.08
CA HIS A 18 11.46 -16.50 6.32
C HIS A 18 10.21 -16.45 7.21
N ARG A 19 10.18 -17.30 8.23
CA ARG A 19 8.99 -17.53 9.05
C ARG A 19 8.43 -16.27 9.71
N GLY A 20 9.28 -15.32 10.12
CA GLY A 20 8.86 -14.04 10.67
C GLY A 20 8.12 -13.13 9.69
N GLY A 21 8.29 -13.34 8.38
CA GLY A 21 7.54 -12.64 7.35
C GLY A 21 6.31 -13.37 6.83
N GLN A 22 6.16 -14.66 7.16
CA GLN A 22 5.10 -15.52 6.62
C GLN A 22 4.10 -16.00 7.66
N GLN A 23 4.55 -16.25 8.90
CA GLN A 23 3.76 -16.94 9.91
C GLN A 23 2.87 -15.99 10.68
N ASP A 24 1.56 -16.13 10.48
CA ASP A 24 0.53 -15.45 11.23
C ASP A 24 -0.37 -16.41 11.99
N HIS A 25 -1.08 -15.89 13.00
CA HIS A 25 -2.05 -16.63 13.75
C HIS A 25 -3.38 -16.71 13.02
N LEU A 26 -3.97 -17.89 12.95
CA LEU A 26 -5.34 -18.08 12.46
C LEU A 26 -6.22 -18.64 13.58
N VAL A 27 -7.28 -17.92 13.93
CA VAL A 27 -8.30 -18.39 14.86
C VAL A 27 -9.60 -18.59 14.08
N VAL A 28 -10.14 -19.81 14.18
CA VAL A 28 -11.41 -20.17 13.55
C VAL A 28 -12.48 -20.42 14.61
N SER A 29 -13.59 -19.68 14.53
CA SER A 29 -14.75 -19.86 15.40
C SER A 29 -15.99 -20.12 14.57
N TRP A 30 -16.54 -21.34 14.66
CA TRP A 30 -17.76 -21.74 14.01
C TRP A 30 -18.58 -22.68 14.92
N PRO A 31 -19.34 -22.11 15.90
CA PRO A 31 -20.00 -22.88 16.96
C PRO A 31 -20.90 -24.02 16.47
N ASN A 32 -21.52 -23.86 15.31
CA ASN A 32 -22.44 -24.85 14.74
C ASN A 32 -21.75 -25.90 13.85
N GLY A 33 -20.51 -25.67 13.45
CA GLY A 33 -19.82 -26.53 12.48
C GLY A 33 -18.55 -27.19 13.03
N ILE A 34 -17.97 -26.68 14.13
CA ILE A 34 -16.76 -27.23 14.76
C ILE A 34 -17.08 -27.68 16.18
N LYS A 35 -16.81 -28.96 16.49
CA LYS A 35 -17.00 -29.52 17.82
C LYS A 35 -15.83 -29.23 18.76
N ALA A 36 -14.63 -29.22 18.22
CA ALA A 36 -13.40 -28.87 18.96
C ALA A 36 -13.51 -27.50 19.61
N ARG A 37 -12.93 -27.34 20.80
CA ARG A 37 -12.97 -26.07 21.56
C ARG A 37 -11.61 -25.75 22.13
N GLY A 38 -11.01 -24.63 21.68
CA GLY A 38 -9.73 -24.15 22.18
C GLY A 38 -8.54 -25.05 21.84
N GLU A 39 -8.66 -25.90 20.84
CA GLU A 39 -7.61 -26.81 20.41
C GLU A 39 -6.72 -26.18 19.35
N VAL A 40 -5.43 -26.54 19.37
CA VAL A 40 -4.46 -26.12 18.36
C VAL A 40 -4.46 -27.11 17.19
N ARG A 41 -4.21 -26.61 15.99
CA ARG A 41 -3.96 -27.40 14.78
C ARG A 41 -2.55 -27.10 14.28
N SER A 42 -1.79 -28.13 13.97
CA SER A 42 -0.41 -28.05 13.49
C SER A 42 -0.27 -28.29 11.98
N GLN A 43 -1.38 -28.60 11.30
CA GLN A 43 -1.38 -28.77 9.85
C GLN A 43 -0.96 -27.47 9.16
N TYR A 44 -0.22 -27.62 8.07
CA TYR A 44 0.19 -26.47 7.28
C TYR A 44 -0.99 -25.88 6.52
N HIS A 45 -1.20 -24.58 6.69
CA HIS A 45 -2.24 -23.81 6.01
C HIS A 45 -1.67 -22.50 5.45
N HIS A 46 -2.33 -21.97 4.44
CA HIS A 46 -2.00 -20.71 3.82
C HIS A 46 -3.24 -19.83 3.70
N ILE A 47 -3.09 -18.52 3.61
CA ILE A 47 -4.21 -17.58 3.50
C ILE A 47 -5.12 -17.89 2.30
N SER A 48 -4.57 -18.43 1.20
CA SER A 48 -5.35 -18.90 0.04
C SER A 48 -6.34 -20.03 0.36
N ASP A 49 -6.17 -20.71 1.50
CA ASP A 49 -7.03 -21.82 1.93
C ASP A 49 -8.34 -21.34 2.57
N ILE A 50 -8.43 -20.05 2.94
CA ILE A 50 -9.60 -19.49 3.63
C ILE A 50 -10.83 -19.48 2.72
N ALA A 51 -10.73 -18.95 1.51
CA ALA A 51 -11.86 -18.86 0.59
C ALA A 51 -12.47 -20.24 0.25
N PRO A 52 -11.69 -21.26 -0.19
CA PRO A 52 -12.23 -22.59 -0.43
C PRO A 52 -12.77 -23.26 0.84
N THR A 53 -12.24 -22.95 2.02
CA THR A 53 -12.76 -23.44 3.31
C THR A 53 -14.16 -22.90 3.59
N ILE A 54 -14.36 -21.59 3.40
CA ILE A 54 -15.66 -20.95 3.58
C ILE A 54 -16.66 -21.51 2.58
N MET A 55 -16.31 -21.59 1.31
CA MET A 55 -17.19 -22.12 0.26
C MET A 55 -17.64 -23.55 0.59
N LYS A 56 -16.69 -24.40 1.02
CA LYS A 56 -17.01 -25.76 1.45
C LYS A 56 -17.90 -25.80 2.69
N ALA A 57 -17.68 -24.90 3.66
CA ALA A 57 -18.48 -24.82 4.88
C ALA A 57 -19.95 -24.40 4.60
N VAL A 58 -20.18 -23.52 3.62
CA VAL A 58 -21.53 -23.06 3.26
C VAL A 58 -22.15 -23.83 2.07
N GLY A 59 -21.44 -24.83 1.52
CA GLY A 59 -21.95 -25.67 0.43
C GLY A 59 -22.06 -24.96 -0.92
N ILE A 60 -21.22 -23.97 -1.18
CA ILE A 60 -21.14 -23.27 -2.46
C ILE A 60 -20.02 -23.85 -3.30
N GLU A 61 -20.33 -24.25 -4.53
CA GLU A 61 -19.33 -24.62 -5.53
C GLU A 61 -18.89 -23.39 -6.31
N ARG A 62 -17.59 -23.27 -6.54
CA ARG A 62 -17.06 -22.22 -7.37
C ARG A 62 -17.36 -22.50 -8.85
N PRO A 63 -17.92 -21.56 -9.60
CA PRO A 63 -18.10 -21.74 -11.04
C PRO A 63 -16.76 -21.71 -11.77
N ASP A 64 -16.59 -22.56 -12.78
CA ASP A 64 -15.42 -22.54 -13.67
C ASP A 64 -15.41 -21.28 -14.55
N GLU A 65 -16.58 -20.70 -14.80
CA GLU A 65 -16.76 -19.50 -15.59
C GLU A 65 -17.78 -18.57 -14.90
N TYR A 66 -17.49 -17.27 -14.86
CA TYR A 66 -18.38 -16.26 -14.34
C TYR A 66 -18.52 -15.11 -15.33
N HIS A 67 -19.75 -14.81 -15.77
CA HIS A 67 -20.07 -13.80 -16.78
C HIS A 67 -19.23 -13.91 -18.07
N GLY A 68 -18.99 -15.11 -18.57
CA GLY A 68 -18.19 -15.35 -19.78
C GLY A 68 -16.68 -15.33 -19.54
N VAL A 69 -16.23 -15.16 -18.32
CA VAL A 69 -14.80 -15.15 -17.95
C VAL A 69 -14.43 -16.44 -17.23
N LYS A 70 -13.52 -17.21 -17.83
CA LYS A 70 -12.96 -18.41 -17.21
C LYS A 70 -12.20 -18.04 -15.94
N GLN A 71 -12.53 -18.71 -14.84
CA GLN A 71 -11.93 -18.43 -13.53
C GLN A 71 -10.63 -19.21 -13.35
N GLN A 72 -9.60 -18.59 -12.75
CA GLN A 72 -8.39 -19.30 -12.36
C GLN A 72 -8.70 -20.32 -11.26
N PRO A 73 -8.11 -21.53 -11.27
CA PRO A 73 -8.26 -22.50 -10.19
C PRO A 73 -7.83 -21.91 -8.84
N PHE A 74 -8.46 -22.37 -7.75
CA PHE A 74 -7.90 -22.10 -6.44
C PHE A 74 -6.56 -22.84 -6.26
N THR A 75 -5.56 -22.13 -5.74
CA THR A 75 -4.32 -22.73 -5.24
C THR A 75 -4.48 -23.21 -3.79
N GLY A 76 -5.54 -22.74 -3.11
CA GLY A 76 -5.87 -23.08 -1.73
C GLY A 76 -6.54 -24.45 -1.59
N VAL A 77 -6.32 -25.08 -0.44
CA VAL A 77 -6.91 -26.35 -0.03
C VAL A 77 -7.83 -26.12 1.16
N PRO A 78 -9.12 -26.58 1.12
CA PRO A 78 -10.04 -26.37 2.24
C PRO A 78 -9.53 -26.96 3.56
N MET A 79 -9.52 -26.17 4.63
CA MET A 79 -9.03 -26.56 5.97
C MET A 79 -10.04 -27.40 6.78
N ASN A 80 -11.29 -27.55 6.29
CA ASN A 80 -12.37 -28.23 7.03
C ASN A 80 -12.01 -29.65 7.51
N TYR A 81 -11.06 -30.32 6.86
CA TYR A 81 -10.64 -31.69 7.22
C TYR A 81 -9.98 -31.76 8.61
N SER A 82 -9.35 -30.65 9.06
CA SER A 82 -8.66 -30.59 10.33
C SER A 82 -9.48 -30.02 11.49
N PHE A 83 -10.71 -29.53 11.23
CA PHE A 83 -11.49 -28.80 12.23
C PHE A 83 -11.79 -29.61 13.49
N ASP A 84 -12.14 -30.88 13.32
CA ASP A 84 -12.47 -31.81 14.42
C ASP A 84 -11.46 -32.98 14.53
N ASP A 85 -10.35 -32.92 13.80
CA ASP A 85 -9.31 -33.95 13.77
C ASP A 85 -7.90 -33.28 13.84
N ALA A 86 -7.32 -33.31 15.02
CA ALA A 86 -5.99 -32.72 15.25
C ALA A 86 -4.86 -33.52 14.61
N ASP A 87 -5.08 -34.82 14.36
CA ASP A 87 -4.08 -35.74 13.82
C ASP A 87 -4.27 -35.95 12.30
N ALA A 88 -5.21 -35.24 11.66
CA ALA A 88 -5.42 -35.31 10.23
C ALA A 88 -4.12 -34.97 9.48
N PRO A 89 -3.73 -35.76 8.47
CA PRO A 89 -2.53 -35.46 7.69
C PRO A 89 -2.69 -34.16 6.90
N ASN A 90 -1.58 -33.46 6.65
CA ASN A 90 -1.56 -32.26 5.82
C ASN A 90 -2.21 -32.51 4.45
N ALA A 91 -3.29 -31.81 4.15
CA ALA A 91 -3.91 -31.87 2.84
C ALA A 91 -3.14 -31.00 1.82
N LYS A 92 -2.58 -29.86 2.25
CA LYS A 92 -1.70 -29.03 1.44
C LYS A 92 -0.31 -29.67 1.42
N LYS A 93 0.26 -29.83 0.22
CA LYS A 93 1.54 -30.53 0.04
C LYS A 93 2.69 -29.58 -0.26
N ARG A 94 2.40 -28.44 -0.91
CA ARG A 94 3.39 -27.43 -1.23
C ARG A 94 2.78 -26.04 -1.22
N GLN A 95 3.64 -25.03 -1.00
CA GLN A 95 3.29 -23.62 -1.10
C GLN A 95 4.52 -22.81 -1.49
N TYR A 96 4.41 -22.07 -2.59
CA TYR A 96 5.43 -21.07 -2.98
C TYR A 96 5.11 -19.72 -2.37
N TYR A 97 6.15 -18.90 -2.26
CA TYR A 97 6.09 -17.50 -1.82
C TYR A 97 7.02 -16.66 -2.68
N GLU A 98 6.60 -15.44 -3.01
CA GLU A 98 7.43 -14.43 -3.66
C GLU A 98 6.99 -13.04 -3.23
N MET A 99 7.95 -12.20 -2.84
CA MET A 99 7.76 -10.78 -2.63
C MET A 99 9.03 -10.00 -2.98
N PHE A 100 8.97 -9.18 -4.03
CA PHE A 100 10.08 -8.34 -4.49
C PHE A 100 11.38 -9.12 -4.76
N GLY A 101 11.27 -10.33 -5.26
CA GLY A 101 12.39 -11.22 -5.52
C GLY A 101 12.80 -12.12 -4.36
N ASN A 102 12.37 -11.85 -3.12
CA ASN A 102 12.49 -12.80 -2.03
C ASN A 102 11.61 -14.01 -2.32
N ARG A 103 12.11 -15.20 -2.14
CA ARG A 103 11.45 -16.44 -2.59
C ARG A 103 11.50 -17.51 -1.53
N ALA A 104 10.45 -18.31 -1.45
CA ALA A 104 10.50 -19.55 -0.72
C ALA A 104 9.57 -20.60 -1.32
N ILE A 105 9.87 -21.85 -1.07
CA ILE A 105 9.02 -23.00 -1.32
C ILE A 105 8.98 -23.88 -0.09
N TRP A 106 7.79 -24.21 0.36
CA TRP A 106 7.55 -25.23 1.37
C TRP A 106 6.96 -26.48 0.71
N GLU A 107 7.50 -27.64 1.07
CA GLU A 107 6.98 -28.94 0.64
C GLU A 107 7.19 -29.98 1.76
N ASP A 108 6.08 -30.55 2.25
CA ASP A 108 6.06 -31.65 3.23
C ASP A 108 7.03 -31.49 4.40
N GLY A 109 7.08 -30.27 5.00
CA GLY A 109 7.89 -29.96 6.17
C GLY A 109 9.29 -29.42 5.91
N TRP A 110 9.74 -29.44 4.66
CA TRP A 110 10.97 -28.80 4.22
C TRP A 110 10.68 -27.44 3.60
N LYS A 111 11.62 -26.51 3.72
CA LYS A 111 11.50 -25.17 3.15
C LYS A 111 12.85 -24.69 2.61
N ALA A 112 12.88 -24.33 1.35
CA ALA A 112 13.98 -23.56 0.78
C ALA A 112 13.57 -22.08 0.74
N VAL A 113 14.47 -21.17 1.09
CA VAL A 113 14.21 -19.73 1.15
C VAL A 113 15.42 -18.93 0.74
N THR A 114 15.20 -17.75 0.13
CA THR A 114 16.27 -16.82 -0.19
C THR A 114 15.83 -15.37 0.00
N ILE A 115 16.75 -14.52 0.43
CA ILE A 115 16.61 -13.07 0.44
C ILE A 115 17.33 -12.52 -0.80
N HIS A 116 16.56 -12.02 -1.76
CA HIS A 116 17.09 -11.49 -3.00
C HIS A 116 18.12 -10.38 -2.76
N ALA A 117 19.27 -10.47 -3.44
CA ALA A 117 20.39 -9.54 -3.33
C ALA A 117 20.93 -9.38 -1.88
N ASN A 118 20.67 -10.33 -0.98
CA ASN A 118 21.03 -10.24 0.45
C ASN A 118 20.62 -8.88 1.07
N ARG A 119 19.43 -8.40 0.73
CA ARG A 119 18.94 -7.09 1.15
C ARG A 119 18.00 -7.16 2.34
N MET A 120 18.09 -6.18 3.22
CA MET A 120 17.07 -5.98 4.24
C MET A 120 15.80 -5.35 3.60
N PRO A 121 14.62 -5.48 4.24
CA PRO A 121 13.37 -4.92 3.69
C PRO A 121 13.39 -3.42 3.38
N TRP A 122 14.32 -2.66 3.95
CA TRP A 122 14.50 -1.23 3.68
C TRP A 122 15.54 -0.93 2.57
N ASP A 123 16.31 -1.93 2.11
CA ASP A 123 17.35 -1.78 1.08
C ASP A 123 16.77 -2.02 -0.33
N ILE A 124 15.58 -1.50 -0.58
CA ILE A 124 14.80 -1.76 -1.80
C ILE A 124 15.47 -1.35 -3.12
N ASN A 125 16.55 -0.58 -3.04
CA ASN A 125 17.35 -0.18 -4.21
C ASN A 125 18.49 -1.15 -4.52
N LYS A 126 18.80 -2.08 -3.60
CA LYS A 126 19.87 -3.06 -3.82
C LYS A 126 19.34 -4.16 -4.74
N ARG A 127 20.06 -4.39 -5.83
CA ARG A 127 19.72 -5.36 -6.87
C ARG A 127 20.91 -6.24 -7.20
N ALA A 128 20.63 -7.45 -7.59
CA ALA A 128 21.59 -8.41 -8.11
C ALA A 128 20.88 -9.33 -9.13
N PRO A 129 21.60 -10.06 -9.98
CA PRO A 129 21.00 -11.15 -10.74
C PRO A 129 20.35 -12.19 -9.80
N PHE A 130 19.17 -12.68 -10.15
CA PHE A 130 18.46 -13.67 -9.34
C PHE A 130 19.21 -14.98 -9.18
N GLU A 131 20.10 -15.29 -10.13
CA GLU A 131 20.94 -16.48 -10.16
C GLU A 131 22.07 -16.44 -9.12
N GLU A 132 22.39 -15.25 -8.60
CA GLU A 132 23.42 -15.05 -7.58
C GLU A 132 22.86 -15.12 -6.15
N ASP A 133 21.55 -15.33 -5.99
CA ASP A 133 20.94 -15.39 -4.68
C ASP A 133 21.34 -16.65 -3.92
N ASP A 134 21.79 -16.46 -2.69
CA ASP A 134 22.08 -17.55 -1.76
C ASP A 134 20.77 -18.15 -1.23
N TRP A 135 20.65 -19.47 -1.27
CA TRP A 135 19.50 -20.19 -0.76
C TRP A 135 19.82 -20.92 0.54
N GLU A 136 18.93 -20.83 1.47
CA GLU A 136 18.94 -21.54 2.75
C GLU A 136 17.92 -22.68 2.73
N LEU A 137 18.16 -23.74 3.53
CA LEU A 137 17.28 -24.90 3.63
C LEU A 137 16.95 -25.18 5.09
N TYR A 138 15.65 -25.36 5.39
CA TYR A 138 15.17 -25.64 6.72
C TYR A 138 14.23 -26.85 6.76
N HIS A 139 14.32 -27.70 7.80
CA HIS A 139 13.31 -28.70 8.09
C HIS A 139 12.33 -28.15 9.12
N VAL A 140 11.39 -27.31 8.66
CA VAL A 140 10.48 -26.51 9.52
C VAL A 140 9.48 -27.33 10.33
N ALA A 141 9.34 -28.62 10.03
CA ALA A 141 8.58 -29.54 10.86
C ALA A 141 9.28 -29.86 12.19
N GLU A 142 10.62 -29.79 12.22
CA GLU A 142 11.46 -30.07 13.39
C GLU A 142 12.12 -28.80 13.95
N ASP A 143 12.50 -27.86 13.07
CA ASP A 143 13.06 -26.56 13.41
C ASP A 143 12.00 -25.45 13.25
N PHE A 144 11.22 -25.26 14.33
CA PHE A 144 10.13 -24.27 14.34
C PHE A 144 10.59 -22.84 14.09
N SER A 145 11.81 -22.49 14.42
CA SER A 145 12.34 -21.11 14.36
C SER A 145 13.26 -20.84 13.18
N GLU A 146 13.47 -21.80 12.27
CA GLU A 146 14.44 -21.67 11.17
C GLU A 146 15.82 -21.24 11.71
N SER A 147 16.30 -21.98 12.73
CA SER A 147 17.55 -21.66 13.44
C SER A 147 18.78 -22.35 12.87
N THR A 148 18.58 -23.40 12.09
CA THR A 148 19.67 -24.25 11.57
C THR A 148 19.52 -24.39 10.07
N ASP A 149 20.38 -23.69 9.32
CA ASP A 149 20.46 -23.85 7.87
C ASP A 149 21.10 -25.20 7.52
N LEU A 150 20.38 -25.99 6.75
CA LEU A 150 20.76 -27.34 6.32
C LEU A 150 21.21 -27.40 4.84
N ALA A 151 21.39 -26.26 4.17
CA ALA A 151 21.72 -26.20 2.75
C ALA A 151 23.02 -26.96 2.41
N GLU A 152 24.05 -26.86 3.24
CA GLU A 152 25.33 -27.58 3.06
C GLU A 152 25.20 -29.07 3.37
N GLU A 153 24.33 -29.44 4.34
CA GLU A 153 24.14 -30.83 4.76
C GLU A 153 23.28 -31.63 3.77
N TYR A 154 22.26 -30.98 3.15
CA TYR A 154 21.31 -31.60 2.22
C TYR A 154 21.23 -30.86 0.87
N PRO A 155 22.35 -30.71 0.14
CA PRO A 155 22.37 -29.93 -1.10
C PRO A 155 21.45 -30.48 -2.19
N GLU A 156 21.25 -31.81 -2.24
CA GLU A 156 20.34 -32.44 -3.21
C GLU A 156 18.86 -32.07 -2.91
N LYS A 157 18.49 -31.99 -1.63
CA LYS A 157 17.14 -31.57 -1.22
C LYS A 157 16.90 -30.08 -1.53
N LEU A 158 17.90 -29.24 -1.34
CA LEU A 158 17.83 -27.84 -1.74
C LEU A 158 17.57 -27.70 -3.23
N GLU A 159 18.34 -28.39 -4.09
CA GLU A 159 18.16 -28.34 -5.53
C GLU A 159 16.82 -28.94 -6.00
N GLU A 160 16.31 -29.94 -5.31
CA GLU A 160 14.97 -30.47 -5.53
C GLU A 160 13.91 -29.37 -5.29
N LEU A 161 13.96 -28.70 -4.14
CA LEU A 161 13.00 -27.65 -3.77
C LEU A 161 13.09 -26.43 -4.66
N LYS A 162 14.28 -26.03 -5.10
CA LYS A 162 14.46 -24.93 -6.08
C LYS A 162 13.75 -25.26 -7.40
N LYS A 163 13.81 -26.50 -7.87
CA LYS A 163 13.06 -26.93 -9.07
C LYS A 163 11.54 -26.89 -8.83
N VAL A 164 11.09 -27.33 -7.66
CA VAL A 164 9.67 -27.24 -7.28
C VAL A 164 9.21 -25.78 -7.25
N PHE A 165 10.04 -24.87 -6.74
CA PHE A 165 9.74 -23.43 -6.79
C PHE A 165 9.58 -22.94 -8.24
N GLU A 166 10.49 -23.31 -9.13
CA GLU A 166 10.41 -22.90 -10.55
C GLU A 166 9.13 -23.41 -11.23
N GLU A 167 8.75 -24.67 -10.98
CA GLU A 167 7.50 -25.25 -11.50
C GLU A 167 6.29 -24.43 -11.05
N GLU A 168 6.20 -24.13 -9.75
CA GLU A 168 5.12 -23.32 -9.18
C GLU A 168 5.16 -21.88 -9.69
N ALA A 169 6.34 -21.29 -9.84
CA ALA A 169 6.52 -19.91 -10.30
C ALA A 169 6.00 -19.72 -11.73
N TRP A 170 6.27 -20.66 -12.63
CA TRP A 170 5.72 -20.65 -14.00
C TRP A 170 4.23 -20.94 -14.03
N ALA A 171 3.76 -21.91 -13.26
CA ALA A 171 2.35 -22.29 -13.21
C ALA A 171 1.45 -21.16 -12.67
N ASN A 172 1.98 -20.33 -11.76
CA ASN A 172 1.24 -19.28 -11.07
C ASN A 172 1.61 -17.85 -11.53
N GLN A 173 2.31 -17.69 -12.67
CA GLN A 173 2.64 -16.39 -13.26
C GLN A 173 3.52 -15.49 -12.36
N VAL A 174 4.36 -16.11 -11.54
CA VAL A 174 5.40 -15.41 -10.77
C VAL A 174 6.52 -14.96 -11.71
N TYR A 175 6.86 -15.81 -12.68
CA TYR A 175 7.82 -15.46 -13.71
C TYR A 175 7.17 -14.71 -14.91
N PRO A 176 7.86 -13.70 -15.52
CA PRO A 176 9.18 -13.21 -15.11
C PRO A 176 9.11 -12.42 -13.82
N MET A 177 10.07 -12.64 -12.91
CA MET A 177 10.19 -11.85 -11.67
C MET A 177 10.70 -10.44 -11.95
N TYR A 178 10.32 -9.51 -11.08
CA TYR A 178 10.65 -8.11 -11.23
C TYR A 178 10.89 -7.46 -9.86
N ASP A 179 12.10 -7.03 -9.61
CA ASP A 179 12.54 -6.49 -8.32
C ASP A 179 12.54 -4.96 -8.24
N ASP A 180 12.19 -4.26 -9.36
CA ASP A 180 12.11 -2.80 -9.39
C ASP A 180 10.80 -2.27 -8.79
N MET A 181 10.83 -1.94 -7.50
CA MET A 181 9.67 -1.40 -6.81
C MET A 181 9.22 -0.05 -7.39
N LEU A 182 10.16 0.83 -7.78
CA LEU A 182 9.81 2.14 -8.33
C LEU A 182 9.08 2.01 -9.66
N ALA A 183 9.56 1.13 -10.53
CA ALA A 183 8.88 0.88 -11.80
C ALA A 183 7.51 0.20 -11.59
N ARG A 184 7.35 -0.67 -10.59
CA ARG A 184 6.03 -1.23 -10.22
C ARG A 184 5.06 -0.13 -9.77
N LEU A 185 5.49 0.81 -8.92
CA LEU A 185 4.67 1.94 -8.48
C LEU A 185 4.27 2.84 -9.66
N ASN A 186 5.20 3.15 -10.55
CA ASN A 186 4.94 3.95 -11.75
C ASN A 186 4.00 3.23 -12.74
N ALA A 187 4.15 1.92 -12.91
CA ALA A 187 3.27 1.13 -13.75
C ALA A 187 1.81 1.15 -13.27
N VAL A 188 1.56 1.14 -11.97
CA VAL A 188 0.20 1.26 -11.41
C VAL A 188 -0.43 2.59 -11.80
N ASN A 189 0.30 3.70 -11.68
CA ASN A 189 -0.20 5.03 -12.07
C ASN A 189 -0.51 5.08 -13.57
N TYR A 190 0.34 4.52 -14.42
CA TYR A 190 0.09 4.45 -15.87
C TYR A 190 -1.16 3.62 -16.22
N VAL A 191 -1.34 2.47 -15.57
CA VAL A 191 -2.52 1.61 -15.80
C VAL A 191 -3.82 2.30 -15.42
N LEU A 192 -3.81 3.12 -14.34
CA LEU A 192 -5.01 3.82 -13.88
C LEU A 192 -5.34 5.06 -14.70
N PHE A 193 -4.34 5.84 -15.09
CA PHE A 193 -4.55 7.18 -15.64
C PHE A 193 -3.95 7.38 -17.04
N GLY A 194 -3.07 6.50 -17.52
CA GLY A 194 -2.36 6.63 -18.79
C GLY A 194 -1.64 7.98 -18.90
N ASP A 195 -1.87 8.68 -20.00
CA ASP A 195 -1.30 10.01 -20.28
C ASP A 195 -2.19 11.18 -19.79
N GLN A 196 -3.24 10.87 -18.99
CA GLN A 196 -4.11 11.92 -18.47
C GLN A 196 -3.33 12.88 -17.57
N LYS A 197 -3.47 14.17 -17.88
CA LYS A 197 -2.80 15.25 -17.15
C LYS A 197 -3.76 16.13 -16.36
N GLU A 198 -5.01 16.20 -16.75
CA GLU A 198 -6.01 17.05 -16.11
C GLU A 198 -7.11 16.20 -15.46
N PHE A 199 -7.42 16.53 -14.21
CA PHE A 199 -8.38 15.83 -13.36
C PHE A 199 -9.33 16.86 -12.75
N THR A 200 -10.61 16.81 -13.12
CA THR A 200 -11.63 17.72 -12.60
C THR A 200 -12.57 16.97 -11.66
N TYR A 201 -12.75 17.51 -10.46
CA TYR A 201 -13.59 16.97 -9.41
C TYR A 201 -14.69 17.96 -9.06
N TYR A 202 -15.94 17.54 -9.21
CA TYR A 202 -17.12 18.37 -8.97
C TYR A 202 -17.64 18.24 -7.54
N ALA A 203 -17.91 19.37 -6.89
CA ALA A 203 -18.66 19.41 -5.64
C ALA A 203 -20.18 19.46 -5.92
N PRO A 204 -21.03 18.89 -5.04
CA PRO A 204 -20.72 18.14 -3.82
C PRO A 204 -20.61 16.62 -4.06
N GLY A 205 -19.99 16.11 -5.03
CA GLY A 205 -19.97 14.68 -5.33
C GLY A 205 -18.63 13.99 -5.13
N ALA A 206 -17.53 14.73 -5.19
CA ALA A 206 -16.18 14.20 -5.13
C ALA A 206 -15.69 14.07 -3.68
N ILE A 207 -16.26 13.15 -2.92
CA ILE A 207 -15.89 12.84 -1.52
C ILE A 207 -15.60 11.36 -1.36
N ARG A 208 -14.70 11.02 -0.42
CA ARG A 208 -14.27 9.65 -0.11
C ARG A 208 -13.73 8.88 -1.33
N ILE A 209 -13.08 9.58 -2.22
CA ILE A 209 -12.35 8.95 -3.32
C ILE A 209 -11.07 8.35 -2.73
N ALA A 210 -10.84 7.06 -2.97
CA ALA A 210 -9.60 6.43 -2.53
C ALA A 210 -8.39 7.21 -3.08
N GLU A 211 -7.39 7.48 -2.26
CA GLU A 211 -6.20 8.26 -2.66
C GLU A 211 -5.61 7.80 -4.01
N LYS A 212 -5.50 6.49 -4.21
CA LYS A 212 -4.95 5.92 -5.46
C LYS A 212 -5.85 6.08 -6.69
N ALA A 213 -7.11 6.48 -6.50
CA ALA A 213 -8.05 6.79 -7.57
C ALA A 213 -8.17 8.31 -7.81
N SER A 214 -7.48 9.14 -7.04
CA SER A 214 -7.34 10.58 -7.27
C SER A 214 -6.13 10.90 -8.14
N ALA A 215 -5.97 12.17 -8.54
CA ALA A 215 -4.85 12.65 -9.36
C ALA A 215 -3.50 12.23 -8.75
N PRO A 216 -2.60 11.60 -9.53
CA PRO A 216 -1.32 11.07 -9.03
C PRO A 216 -0.26 12.18 -8.90
N VAL A 217 -0.44 13.07 -7.93
CA VAL A 217 0.41 14.26 -7.72
C VAL A 217 1.76 13.98 -7.07
N LYS A 218 1.93 12.81 -6.42
CA LYS A 218 3.18 12.48 -5.73
C LYS A 218 4.34 12.31 -6.70
N GLY A 219 5.46 13.02 -6.40
CA GLY A 219 6.65 13.01 -7.24
C GLY A 219 6.44 13.66 -8.61
N ARG A 220 5.47 14.55 -8.73
CA ARG A 220 5.14 15.25 -9.98
C ARG A 220 4.88 16.73 -9.74
N SER A 221 5.33 17.57 -10.67
CA SER A 221 4.92 18.96 -10.70
C SER A 221 3.43 19.05 -11.08
N HIS A 222 2.67 19.89 -10.36
CA HIS A 222 1.23 19.98 -10.56
C HIS A 222 0.65 21.30 -10.08
N THR A 223 -0.56 21.61 -10.55
CA THR A 223 -1.38 22.69 -10.00
C THR A 223 -2.68 22.15 -9.41
N ILE A 224 -3.23 22.86 -8.43
CA ILE A 224 -4.56 22.66 -7.87
C ILE A 224 -5.28 24.00 -7.97
N GLU A 225 -6.39 24.05 -8.69
CA GLU A 225 -7.04 25.31 -9.06
C GLU A 225 -8.56 25.25 -8.86
N THR A 226 -9.13 26.37 -8.42
CA THR A 226 -10.58 26.59 -8.38
C THR A 226 -10.91 28.07 -8.53
N THR A 227 -12.13 28.37 -9.01
CA THR A 227 -12.69 29.72 -9.05
C THR A 227 -13.93 29.76 -8.17
N ILE A 228 -14.00 30.71 -7.23
CA ILE A 228 -15.10 30.84 -6.26
C ILE A 228 -15.60 32.29 -6.24
N ASP A 229 -16.92 32.50 -6.21
CA ASP A 229 -17.51 33.83 -5.98
C ASP A 229 -17.63 34.09 -4.47
N LEU A 230 -16.58 34.67 -3.89
CA LEU A 230 -16.45 34.92 -2.45
C LEU A 230 -17.32 36.09 -1.98
N LYS A 231 -18.06 35.90 -0.90
CA LYS A 231 -18.87 36.94 -0.23
C LYS A 231 -18.11 37.56 0.94
N GLY A 232 -17.04 36.89 1.44
CA GLY A 232 -16.11 37.39 2.44
C GLY A 232 -16.28 36.79 3.82
N ASP A 233 -17.15 35.81 3.97
CA ASP A 233 -17.44 35.06 5.21
C ASP A 233 -17.32 33.54 5.04
N GLU A 234 -16.84 33.09 3.87
CA GLU A 234 -16.63 31.67 3.62
C GLU A 234 -15.48 31.12 4.46
N GLU A 235 -15.72 29.94 4.98
CA GLU A 235 -14.77 29.11 5.73
C GLU A 235 -14.85 27.68 5.21
N GLY A 236 -13.76 26.91 5.39
CA GLY A 236 -13.77 25.47 5.16
C GLY A 236 -12.84 25.01 4.06
N VAL A 237 -12.77 23.68 3.95
CA VAL A 237 -11.86 22.97 3.03
C VAL A 237 -12.39 23.04 1.61
N ILE A 238 -11.52 23.44 0.68
CA ILE A 238 -11.74 23.40 -0.76
C ILE A 238 -11.42 22.01 -1.29
N VAL A 239 -10.26 21.48 -0.90
CA VAL A 239 -9.82 20.14 -1.26
C VAL A 239 -8.87 19.59 -0.21
N ALA A 240 -8.97 18.30 0.10
CA ALA A 240 -8.04 17.57 0.96
C ALA A 240 -7.73 16.20 0.35
N CYS A 241 -6.55 15.68 0.65
CA CYS A 241 -6.15 14.31 0.33
C CYS A 241 -5.23 13.79 1.43
N GLY A 242 -5.61 12.68 2.07
CA GLY A 242 -4.86 12.14 3.20
C GLY A 242 -5.48 12.54 4.54
N GLY A 243 -4.66 12.69 5.58
CA GLY A 243 -5.11 12.98 6.94
C GLY A 243 -3.93 13.22 7.89
N MET A 244 -4.12 12.91 9.18
CA MET A 244 -3.11 13.15 10.22
C MET A 244 -1.77 12.41 9.99
N THR A 245 -1.74 11.37 9.18
CA THR A 245 -0.52 10.61 8.89
C THR A 245 0.22 11.09 7.65
N GLY A 246 -0.35 12.04 6.92
CA GLY A 246 0.21 12.65 5.73
C GLY A 246 -0.84 13.06 4.73
N GLY A 247 -0.55 14.06 3.93
CA GLY A 247 -1.48 14.54 2.92
C GLY A 247 -1.32 16.03 2.62
N TYR A 248 -2.29 16.58 1.90
CA TYR A 248 -2.38 18.01 1.63
C TYR A 248 -3.82 18.51 1.74
N THR A 249 -3.96 19.78 2.06
CA THR A 249 -5.25 20.47 2.09
C THR A 249 -5.12 21.90 1.61
N MET A 250 -6.14 22.38 0.94
CA MET A 250 -6.32 23.79 0.59
C MET A 250 -7.67 24.25 1.15
N TYR A 251 -7.67 25.28 1.98
CA TYR A 251 -8.86 25.72 2.70
C TYR A 251 -8.90 27.23 2.93
N ILE A 252 -10.08 27.77 3.23
CA ILE A 252 -10.28 29.16 3.66
C ILE A 252 -10.55 29.18 5.17
N LYS A 253 -9.79 30.01 5.89
CA LYS A 253 -10.01 30.28 7.31
C LYS A 253 -9.60 31.70 7.67
N GLY A 254 -10.41 32.38 8.48
CA GLY A 254 -10.16 33.79 8.87
C GLY A 254 -10.13 34.76 7.66
N GLY A 255 -10.81 34.41 6.56
CA GLY A 255 -10.81 35.17 5.32
C GLY A 255 -9.49 35.09 4.54
N LYS A 256 -8.65 34.08 4.77
CA LYS A 256 -7.39 33.83 4.09
C LYS A 256 -7.40 32.46 3.41
N LEU A 257 -6.68 32.33 2.32
CA LEU A 257 -6.39 31.03 1.69
C LEU A 257 -5.19 30.39 2.38
N HIS A 258 -5.33 29.16 2.77
CA HIS A 258 -4.30 28.33 3.34
C HIS A 258 -4.04 27.12 2.43
N PHE A 259 -2.79 26.72 2.35
CA PHE A 259 -2.37 25.43 1.82
C PHE A 259 -1.46 24.77 2.84
N ASP A 260 -1.76 23.55 3.25
CA ASP A 260 -0.91 22.78 4.16
C ASP A 260 -0.57 21.43 3.54
N TYR A 261 0.69 21.08 3.63
CA TYR A 261 1.19 19.75 3.31
C TYR A 261 1.72 19.11 4.59
N ASN A 262 1.03 18.07 5.06
CA ASN A 262 1.41 17.29 6.22
C ASN A 262 2.37 16.17 5.80
N PHE A 263 3.59 16.17 6.35
CA PHE A 263 4.46 15.02 6.34
C PHE A 263 4.41 14.33 7.70
N LEU A 264 4.58 13.04 7.74
CA LEU A 264 4.55 12.22 8.96
C LEU A 264 5.33 12.89 10.13
N ASP A 265 4.89 12.65 11.38
CA ASP A 265 5.51 13.15 12.61
C ASP A 265 5.37 14.67 12.88
N GLY A 266 4.34 15.29 12.32
CA GLY A 266 4.01 16.70 12.62
C GLY A 266 4.90 17.70 11.88
N VAL A 267 5.55 17.28 10.79
CA VAL A 267 6.22 18.18 9.84
C VAL A 267 5.20 18.71 8.86
N HIS A 268 4.96 20.02 8.90
CA HIS A 268 4.02 20.71 8.03
C HIS A 268 4.71 21.77 7.17
N HIS A 269 4.32 21.86 5.91
CA HIS A 269 4.69 22.93 4.99
C HIS A 269 3.45 23.77 4.74
N HIS A 270 3.37 24.94 5.37
CA HIS A 270 2.18 25.79 5.38
C HIS A 270 2.43 27.07 4.58
N LEU A 271 1.53 27.35 3.64
CA LEU A 271 1.48 28.62 2.91
C LEU A 271 0.15 29.34 3.22
N VAL A 272 0.19 30.68 3.31
CA VAL A 272 -0.99 31.46 3.66
C VAL A 272 -1.04 32.80 2.93
N SER A 273 -2.19 33.13 2.36
CA SER A 273 -2.41 34.44 1.71
C SER A 273 -2.64 35.57 2.72
N ASP A 274 -2.60 36.79 2.24
CA ASP A 274 -3.33 37.88 2.88
C ASP A 274 -4.85 37.67 2.79
N LYS A 275 -5.62 38.63 3.34
CA LYS A 275 -7.08 38.57 3.30
C LYS A 275 -7.58 38.50 1.86
N LEU A 276 -8.44 37.52 1.58
CA LEU A 276 -9.03 37.32 0.26
C LEU A 276 -9.96 38.48 -0.13
N PRO A 277 -10.02 38.84 -1.42
CA PRO A 277 -11.01 39.79 -1.96
C PRO A 277 -12.41 39.13 -1.98
N THR A 278 -13.43 39.95 -2.08
CA THR A 278 -14.79 39.51 -2.42
C THR A 278 -15.02 39.48 -3.92
N GLY A 279 -15.98 38.68 -4.40
CA GLY A 279 -16.31 38.48 -5.80
C GLY A 279 -15.63 37.26 -6.39
N VAL A 280 -15.71 37.13 -7.72
CA VAL A 280 -15.11 35.98 -8.44
C VAL A 280 -13.60 36.01 -8.28
N THR A 281 -13.08 34.96 -7.63
CA THR A 281 -11.68 34.87 -7.23
C THR A 281 -11.10 33.54 -7.68
N ASP A 282 -9.98 33.61 -8.39
CA ASP A 282 -9.19 32.44 -8.78
C ASP A 282 -8.19 32.09 -7.67
N LEU A 283 -8.24 30.86 -7.20
CA LEU A 283 -7.37 30.32 -6.17
C LEU A 283 -6.54 29.17 -6.75
N LYS A 284 -5.22 29.21 -6.53
CA LYS A 284 -4.30 28.23 -7.11
C LYS A 284 -3.15 27.90 -6.16
N PHE A 285 -2.85 26.61 -6.05
CA PHE A 285 -1.57 26.10 -5.56
C PHE A 285 -0.78 25.53 -6.75
N ASN A 286 0.53 25.79 -6.78
CA ASN A 286 1.46 25.25 -7.76
C ASN A 286 2.63 24.56 -7.04
N PHE A 287 2.92 23.33 -7.41
CA PHE A 287 4.09 22.60 -6.92
C PHE A 287 5.04 22.32 -8.07
N ILE A 288 6.32 22.64 -7.88
CA ILE A 288 7.41 22.42 -8.83
C ILE A 288 8.39 21.44 -8.22
N LEU A 289 8.40 20.22 -8.73
CA LEU A 289 9.26 19.13 -8.23
C LEU A 289 10.74 19.47 -8.45
N ASP A 290 11.53 19.38 -7.40
CA ASP A 290 12.99 19.47 -7.48
C ASP A 290 13.59 18.16 -8.01
N ARG A 291 13.88 18.14 -9.31
CA ARG A 291 14.45 16.98 -9.99
C ARG A 291 15.92 16.71 -9.65
N SER A 292 16.61 17.66 -9.01
CA SER A 292 18.00 17.47 -8.58
C SER A 292 18.13 16.45 -7.46
N ASN A 293 17.05 16.20 -6.72
CA ASN A 293 16.96 15.21 -5.65
C ASN A 293 16.56 13.80 -6.11
N ILE A 294 16.30 13.59 -7.40
CA ILE A 294 15.86 12.31 -7.96
C ILE A 294 17.08 11.54 -8.43
N ASP A 295 17.63 10.67 -7.59
CA ASP A 295 18.82 9.86 -7.89
C ASP A 295 18.52 8.36 -8.08
N GLY A 296 17.22 8.02 -8.24
CA GLY A 296 16.76 6.63 -8.37
C GLY A 296 16.67 5.87 -7.05
N THR A 297 16.92 6.53 -5.92
CA THR A 297 16.71 5.97 -4.59
C THR A 297 15.35 6.37 -4.04
N LEU A 298 14.80 5.62 -3.08
CA LEU A 298 13.56 5.99 -2.38
C LEU A 298 13.88 7.01 -1.28
N LYS A 299 14.12 8.24 -1.70
CA LYS A 299 14.19 9.40 -0.80
C LYS A 299 12.88 10.16 -0.84
N PRO A 300 12.53 10.88 0.23
CA PRO A 300 11.44 11.84 0.19
C PRO A 300 11.58 12.81 -1.00
N TRP A 301 10.46 13.11 -1.64
CA TRP A 301 10.41 14.14 -2.67
C TRP A 301 10.60 15.52 -2.04
N ALA A 302 11.01 16.50 -2.84
CA ALA A 302 11.14 17.89 -2.44
C ALA A 302 10.77 18.81 -3.61
N GLY A 303 10.47 20.07 -3.35
CA GLY A 303 10.17 21.04 -4.40
C GLY A 303 9.65 22.37 -3.87
N ASP A 304 9.39 23.30 -4.79
CA ASP A 304 8.84 24.61 -4.49
C ASP A 304 7.31 24.59 -4.52
N GLY A 305 6.69 25.02 -3.42
CA GLY A 305 5.26 25.29 -3.33
C GLY A 305 4.99 26.78 -3.48
N GLU A 306 4.00 27.15 -4.30
CA GLU A 306 3.60 28.53 -4.57
C GLU A 306 2.09 28.69 -4.47
N LEU A 307 1.63 29.71 -3.75
CA LEU A 307 0.21 30.02 -3.56
C LEU A 307 -0.17 31.29 -4.35
N TYR A 308 -1.30 31.24 -5.05
CA TYR A 308 -1.74 32.33 -5.91
C TYR A 308 -3.20 32.71 -5.63
N VAL A 309 -3.49 34.00 -5.74
CA VAL A 309 -4.85 34.58 -5.72
C VAL A 309 -4.97 35.52 -6.95
N ASN A 310 -5.96 35.28 -7.81
CA ASN A 310 -6.19 36.04 -9.04
C ASN A 310 -4.93 36.17 -9.93
N GLY A 311 -4.13 35.10 -10.00
CA GLY A 311 -2.90 35.08 -10.81
C GLY A 311 -1.68 35.75 -10.15
N GLU A 312 -1.84 36.43 -9.03
CA GLU A 312 -0.75 37.01 -8.26
C GLU A 312 -0.22 36.01 -7.23
N LYS A 313 1.12 35.79 -7.19
CA LYS A 313 1.74 34.93 -6.19
C LYS A 313 1.72 35.64 -4.83
N VAL A 314 1.07 35.02 -3.84
CA VAL A 314 0.83 35.59 -2.51
C VAL A 314 1.71 34.96 -1.42
N ASP A 315 2.20 33.73 -1.65
CA ASP A 315 3.13 33.06 -0.74
C ASP A 315 3.92 31.98 -1.50
N GLU A 316 5.08 31.60 -0.95
CA GLU A 316 5.93 30.52 -1.49
C GLU A 316 6.78 29.89 -0.39
N GLY A 317 7.14 28.62 -0.59
CA GLY A 317 8.04 27.89 0.32
C GLY A 317 8.66 26.67 -0.32
N TYR A 318 9.84 26.27 0.13
CA TYR A 318 10.46 25.01 -0.27
C TYR A 318 10.02 23.88 0.65
N PHE A 319 9.37 22.86 0.08
CA PHE A 319 8.94 21.65 0.76
C PHE A 319 10.07 20.64 0.68
N ASP A 320 10.87 20.54 1.75
CA ASP A 320 12.12 19.77 1.78
C ASP A 320 11.89 18.27 1.96
N VAL A 321 10.68 17.87 2.35
CA VAL A 321 10.30 16.48 2.54
C VAL A 321 8.85 16.24 2.16
N MET A 322 8.63 15.28 1.25
CA MET A 322 7.29 14.89 0.79
C MET A 322 7.21 13.36 0.65
N HIS A 323 5.99 12.81 0.77
CA HIS A 323 5.75 11.37 0.65
C HIS A 323 6.10 10.84 -0.74
N ILE A 324 6.79 9.70 -0.75
CA ILE A 324 7.14 8.95 -1.96
C ILE A 324 6.09 7.92 -2.36
N SER A 325 5.15 7.61 -1.46
CA SER A 325 4.15 6.56 -1.64
C SER A 325 2.77 7.08 -1.23
N THR A 326 1.97 6.30 -0.53
CA THR A 326 0.64 6.69 -0.06
C THR A 326 0.72 7.58 1.18
N TYR A 327 -0.18 8.55 1.31
CA TYR A 327 -0.34 9.37 2.51
C TYR A 327 -0.92 8.54 3.66
N SER A 328 -1.91 7.71 3.33
CA SER A 328 -2.60 6.86 4.29
C SER A 328 -3.14 5.60 3.60
N LEU A 329 -3.41 4.55 4.39
CA LEU A 329 -4.10 3.35 3.91
C LEU A 329 -5.63 3.46 4.02
N ALA A 330 -6.14 4.44 4.76
CA ALA A 330 -7.56 4.55 5.11
C ALA A 330 -8.19 5.90 4.75
N GLU A 331 -7.38 6.94 4.60
CA GLU A 331 -7.85 8.27 4.27
C GLU A 331 -8.14 8.43 2.77
N THR A 332 -8.84 9.49 2.42
CA THR A 332 -9.40 9.70 1.09
C THR A 332 -9.01 11.05 0.49
N PHE A 333 -9.41 11.25 -0.75
CA PHE A 333 -9.43 12.54 -1.43
C PHE A 333 -10.86 13.08 -1.39
N ASP A 334 -11.01 14.33 -0.99
CA ASP A 334 -12.29 14.97 -0.74
C ASP A 334 -12.30 16.41 -1.31
N VAL A 335 -13.45 16.85 -1.84
CA VAL A 335 -13.68 18.22 -2.30
C VAL A 335 -14.80 18.85 -1.50
N GLY A 336 -14.54 20.04 -0.94
CA GLY A 336 -15.48 20.77 -0.09
C GLY A 336 -15.53 20.36 1.37
N MET A 337 -14.69 19.43 1.80
CA MET A 337 -14.52 18.99 3.18
C MET A 337 -13.27 18.13 3.33
N ASP A 338 -12.90 17.77 4.56
CA ASP A 338 -11.84 16.80 4.88
C ASP A 338 -12.44 15.68 5.74
N THR A 339 -12.75 14.53 5.13
CA THR A 339 -13.36 13.40 5.82
C THR A 339 -12.29 12.50 6.46
N GLY A 340 -12.64 11.80 7.56
CA GLY A 340 -11.69 10.98 8.28
C GLY A 340 -10.91 11.76 9.33
N THR A 341 -9.57 11.64 9.35
CA THR A 341 -8.71 12.48 10.18
C THR A 341 -8.20 13.67 9.38
N GLN A 342 -8.17 14.83 10.00
CA GLN A 342 -7.84 16.08 9.31
C GLN A 342 -6.36 16.16 8.94
N VAL A 343 -6.06 16.71 7.77
CA VAL A 343 -4.69 16.93 7.30
C VAL A 343 -3.99 17.99 8.16
N ASP A 344 -4.67 19.11 8.42
CA ASP A 344 -4.12 20.23 9.19
C ASP A 344 -4.73 20.27 10.59
N PRO A 345 -3.89 20.31 11.66
CA PRO A 345 -4.36 20.44 13.04
C PRO A 345 -5.17 21.72 13.31
N ASP A 346 -5.09 22.72 12.44
CA ASP A 346 -5.80 24.00 12.59
C ASP A 346 -7.34 23.85 12.61
N TYR A 347 -7.86 22.78 12.00
CA TYR A 347 -9.29 22.42 12.04
C TYR A 347 -9.53 20.99 12.55
N ALA A 348 -8.60 20.46 13.36
CA ALA A 348 -8.69 19.10 13.88
C ALA A 348 -10.00 18.87 14.67
N GLY A 349 -10.62 17.71 14.42
CA GLY A 349 -11.88 17.30 15.07
C GLY A 349 -13.14 17.75 14.32
N ASP A 350 -13.02 18.44 13.19
CA ASP A 350 -14.14 18.81 12.32
C ASP A 350 -13.79 18.48 10.87
N VAL A 351 -14.76 18.04 10.08
CA VAL A 351 -14.63 17.87 8.62
C VAL A 351 -14.44 19.21 7.91
N PHE A 352 -14.64 20.29 8.60
CA PHE A 352 -14.50 21.67 8.17
C PHE A 352 -15.07 21.92 6.78
N ALA A 353 -16.36 21.56 6.64
CA ALA A 353 -17.06 21.65 5.37
C ALA A 353 -17.08 23.11 4.85
N PHE A 354 -16.82 23.28 3.56
CA PHE A 354 -16.83 24.58 2.93
C PHE A 354 -18.22 25.22 2.95
N THR A 355 -18.32 26.44 3.45
CA THR A 355 -19.59 27.14 3.67
C THR A 355 -20.08 27.91 2.45
N GLY A 356 -19.22 28.13 1.44
CA GLY A 356 -19.53 28.82 0.19
C GLY A 356 -20.03 27.89 -0.91
N GLU A 357 -20.22 28.45 -2.10
CA GLU A 357 -20.55 27.69 -3.31
C GLU A 357 -19.25 27.27 -4.02
N LEU A 358 -18.98 25.96 -4.04
CA LEU A 358 -17.85 25.36 -4.74
C LEU A 358 -18.39 24.51 -5.91
N ASP A 359 -18.00 24.83 -7.14
CA ASP A 359 -18.38 24.05 -8.33
C ASP A 359 -17.43 22.86 -8.53
N ARG A 360 -16.14 23.14 -8.61
CA ARG A 360 -15.13 22.13 -8.91
C ARG A 360 -13.74 22.54 -8.46
N VAL A 361 -12.88 21.52 -8.38
CA VAL A 361 -11.42 21.66 -8.25
C VAL A 361 -10.79 20.95 -9.44
N THR A 362 -9.82 21.60 -10.10
CA THR A 362 -9.02 20.99 -11.17
C THR A 362 -7.59 20.81 -10.73
N ILE A 363 -7.06 19.60 -10.93
CA ILE A 363 -5.65 19.25 -10.68
C ILE A 363 -5.02 18.96 -12.03
N THR A 364 -3.92 19.68 -12.34
CA THR A 364 -3.20 19.50 -13.61
C THR A 364 -1.75 19.12 -13.34
N LEU A 365 -1.31 18.00 -13.93
CA LEU A 365 0.09 17.56 -13.90
C LEU A 365 0.87 18.35 -14.95
N THR A 366 1.92 19.06 -14.54
CA THR A 366 2.65 20.03 -15.38
C THR A 366 3.99 19.54 -15.90
N ASP A 367 4.34 18.27 -15.61
CA ASP A 367 5.61 17.62 -16.06
C ASP A 367 5.41 16.56 -17.15
#